data_e7c1f13b43636fb4bc77db6c1b67d60f
#
_entry.id   e7c1f13b43636fb4bc77db6c1b67d60f
#
_cell.length_a   1.000
_cell.length_b   1.000
_cell.length_c   1.000
_cell.angle_alpha   90.00
_cell.angle_beta   90.00
_cell.angle_gamma   90.00
#
_symmetry.space_group_name_H-M   'P 1'
#
loop_
_entity.id
_entity.type
_entity.pdbx_description
1 polymer ?
#
loop_
_entity_poly.entity_id
_entity_poly.type
_entity_poly.pdbx_seq_one_letter_code
_entity_poly.pdbx_strand_id
1 'polypeptide(L)'
;MTFGEKLYKLRKSQGLSQEALAEKLNTSRQAVSKWENNNGYPETEKIILISKIFQVKLDDLLLDDRAIGSDNEKKLQEETKGFYVSRETANGFLFYYKRKFLLLATACGIALGCNSVSYTSTEHYFFASSVAPILTTISIMLLLAVVIYIALKQNPYRVLRKKELVFAEEVRKEIQEEFLKMKKMLVGGIALGLLIFVAVGSGWGLPVFESMKYMDILFCITFSMILSGIGSFITFFCTGIYWSYSILLRNQNEKNI
;
A
#
# COMPACT_ATOMS: atom_id res chain seq x y z
N MET A 1 20.50 -2.05 31.98
CA MET A 1 21.94 -2.35 31.77
C MET A 1 22.46 -1.41 30.71
N THR A 2 23.58 -0.73 31.00
CA THR A 2 24.22 0.17 30.03
C THR A 2 24.92 -0.61 28.90
N PHE A 3 25.21 0.08 27.80
CA PHE A 3 25.98 -0.50 26.68
C PHE A 3 27.30 -1.13 27.13
N GLY A 4 28.08 -0.43 28.01
CA GLY A 4 29.36 -0.90 28.48
C GLY A 4 29.23 -2.18 29.33
N GLU A 5 28.26 -2.25 30.23
CA GLU A 5 27.96 -3.46 31.02
C GLU A 5 27.59 -4.64 30.13
N LYS A 6 26.83 -4.41 29.05
CA LYS A 6 26.47 -5.45 28.08
C LYS A 6 27.69 -5.95 27.33
N LEU A 7 28.50 -5.01 26.82
CA LEU A 7 29.74 -5.33 26.11
C LEU A 7 30.70 -6.15 26.98
N TYR A 8 30.87 -5.75 28.24
CA TYR A 8 31.67 -6.48 29.22
C TYR A 8 31.17 -7.92 29.43
N LYS A 9 29.86 -8.09 29.64
CA LYS A 9 29.25 -9.43 29.83
C LYS A 9 29.40 -10.30 28.59
N LEU A 10 29.16 -9.77 27.39
CA LEU A 10 29.32 -10.50 26.12
C LEU A 10 30.76 -10.94 25.91
N ARG A 11 31.71 -10.05 26.15
CA ARG A 11 33.14 -10.39 26.06
C ARG A 11 33.52 -11.50 27.06
N LYS A 12 33.10 -11.36 28.31
CA LYS A 12 33.37 -12.36 29.35
C LYS A 12 32.75 -13.71 29.09
N SER A 13 31.51 -13.73 28.57
CA SER A 13 30.82 -15.00 28.23
C SER A 13 31.53 -15.80 27.13
N GLN A 14 32.26 -15.11 26.25
CA GLN A 14 33.09 -15.75 25.22
C GLN A 14 34.56 -15.95 25.64
N GLY A 15 34.94 -15.66 26.89
CA GLY A 15 36.27 -15.83 27.40
C GLY A 15 37.32 -14.88 26.80
N LEU A 16 36.89 -13.81 26.13
CA LEU A 16 37.79 -12.88 25.46
C LEU A 16 38.45 -11.88 26.44
N SER A 17 39.75 -11.58 26.24
CA SER A 17 40.40 -10.44 26.88
C SER A 17 39.98 -9.14 26.19
N GLN A 18 40.18 -7.97 26.84
CA GLN A 18 39.98 -6.66 26.21
C GLN A 18 40.88 -6.48 24.98
N GLU A 19 42.07 -7.05 24.99
CA GLU A 19 43.01 -7.02 23.85
C GLU A 19 42.48 -7.86 22.69
N ALA A 20 42.04 -9.08 22.97
CA ALA A 20 41.50 -9.97 21.95
C ALA A 20 40.21 -9.39 21.29
N LEU A 21 39.35 -8.68 22.05
CA LEU A 21 38.20 -7.99 21.50
C LEU A 21 38.65 -6.75 20.68
N ALA A 22 39.63 -6.01 21.14
CA ALA A 22 40.16 -4.86 20.43
C ALA A 22 40.74 -5.24 19.06
N GLU A 23 41.49 -6.35 19.00
CA GLU A 23 41.98 -6.90 17.74
C GLU A 23 40.86 -7.26 16.76
N LYS A 24 39.82 -7.99 17.22
CA LYS A 24 38.65 -8.34 16.41
C LYS A 24 37.89 -7.13 15.91
N LEU A 25 37.89 -6.04 16.65
CA LEU A 25 37.20 -4.80 16.30
C LEU A 25 38.13 -3.81 15.55
N ASN A 26 39.38 -4.17 15.28
CA ASN A 26 40.40 -3.29 14.72
C ASN A 26 40.44 -1.92 15.44
N THR A 27 40.65 -1.97 16.76
CA THR A 27 40.69 -0.81 17.65
C THR A 27 41.73 -1.00 18.76
N SER A 28 41.92 -0.03 19.65
CA SER A 28 42.85 -0.14 20.77
C SER A 28 42.16 -0.78 22.00
N ARG A 29 42.93 -1.49 22.83
CA ARG A 29 42.52 -1.97 24.15
C ARG A 29 41.93 -0.86 25.01
N GLN A 30 42.52 0.35 24.94
CA GLN A 30 42.06 1.51 25.70
C GLN A 30 40.66 1.95 25.28
N ALA A 31 40.34 1.87 23.98
CA ALA A 31 39.01 2.18 23.47
C ALA A 31 37.95 1.17 24.01
N VAL A 32 38.23 -0.13 23.96
CA VAL A 32 37.38 -1.16 24.54
C VAL A 32 37.16 -0.93 26.03
N SER A 33 38.24 -0.66 26.78
CA SER A 33 38.16 -0.35 28.22
C SER A 33 37.28 0.89 28.51
N LYS A 34 37.38 1.96 27.71
CA LYS A 34 36.56 3.16 27.86
C LYS A 34 35.08 2.82 27.61
N TRP A 35 34.78 2.03 26.59
CA TRP A 35 33.41 1.64 26.26
C TRP A 35 32.78 0.77 27.36
N GLU A 36 33.51 -0.22 27.89
CA GLU A 36 33.05 -1.06 29.00
C GLU A 36 32.79 -0.29 30.30
N ASN A 37 33.52 0.78 30.52
CA ASN A 37 33.37 1.68 31.69
C ASN A 37 32.41 2.84 31.45
N ASN A 38 31.67 2.86 30.33
CA ASN A 38 30.75 3.93 29.92
C ASN A 38 31.41 5.32 29.78
N ASN A 39 32.74 5.38 29.59
CA ASN A 39 33.53 6.59 29.39
C ASN A 39 33.70 6.97 27.90
N GLY A 40 32.80 6.48 27.05
CA GLY A 40 32.71 6.72 25.61
C GLY A 40 31.87 5.68 24.91
N TYR A 41 31.55 5.98 23.66
CA TYR A 41 30.77 5.06 22.78
C TYR A 41 31.61 4.72 21.55
N PRO A 42 31.51 3.50 21.02
CA PRO A 42 32.10 3.15 19.73
C PRO A 42 31.37 3.84 18.58
N GLU A 43 32.07 4.03 17.47
CA GLU A 43 31.47 4.47 16.21
C GLU A 43 30.44 3.43 15.69
N THR A 44 29.48 3.88 14.91
CA THR A 44 28.37 3.04 14.40
C THR A 44 28.86 1.77 13.72
N GLU A 45 29.95 1.86 12.93
CA GLU A 45 30.54 0.70 12.28
C GLU A 45 31.04 -0.36 13.28
N LYS A 46 31.63 0.08 14.40
CA LYS A 46 32.11 -0.82 15.46
C LYS A 46 30.95 -1.48 16.21
N ILE A 47 29.84 -0.74 16.41
CA ILE A 47 28.63 -1.30 17.03
C ILE A 47 28.05 -2.40 16.17
N ILE A 48 27.98 -2.21 14.85
CA ILE A 48 27.55 -3.23 13.90
C ILE A 48 28.48 -4.46 13.94
N LEU A 49 29.79 -4.24 14.05
CA LEU A 49 30.78 -5.32 14.15
C LEU A 49 30.59 -6.11 15.45
N ILE A 50 30.39 -5.42 16.58
CA ILE A 50 30.11 -6.03 17.89
C ILE A 50 28.86 -6.90 17.81
N SER A 51 27.77 -6.39 17.23
CA SER A 51 26.53 -7.15 17.01
C SER A 51 26.78 -8.46 16.23
N LYS A 52 27.60 -8.40 15.18
CA LYS A 52 27.97 -9.56 14.36
C LYS A 52 28.85 -10.57 15.10
N ILE A 53 29.88 -10.09 15.82
CA ILE A 53 30.84 -10.94 16.56
C ILE A 53 30.11 -11.73 17.65
N PHE A 54 29.24 -11.06 18.40
CA PHE A 54 28.52 -11.68 19.51
C PHE A 54 27.16 -12.27 19.12
N GLN A 55 26.74 -12.14 17.85
CA GLN A 55 25.45 -12.64 17.33
C GLN A 55 24.24 -12.11 18.12
N VAL A 56 24.32 -10.85 18.55
CA VAL A 56 23.25 -10.17 19.29
C VAL A 56 22.61 -9.10 18.40
N LYS A 57 21.33 -8.80 18.59
CA LYS A 57 20.66 -7.73 17.84
C LYS A 57 21.20 -6.37 18.27
N LEU A 58 21.23 -5.44 17.33
CA LEU A 58 21.69 -4.06 17.56
C LEU A 58 20.83 -3.37 18.65
N ASP A 59 19.52 -3.61 18.63
CA ASP A 59 18.58 -3.07 19.61
C ASP A 59 18.88 -3.56 21.03
N ASP A 60 19.25 -4.83 21.20
CA ASP A 60 19.60 -5.41 22.49
C ASP A 60 20.90 -4.83 23.04
N LEU A 61 21.79 -4.41 22.15
CA LEU A 61 23.05 -3.79 22.52
C LEU A 61 22.85 -2.33 22.95
N LEU A 62 21.99 -1.57 22.27
CA LEU A 62 21.85 -0.11 22.40
C LEU A 62 20.80 0.32 23.41
N LEU A 63 19.73 -0.45 23.64
CA LEU A 63 18.64 -0.06 24.54
C LEU A 63 18.96 -0.45 25.99
N ASP A 64 19.02 0.53 26.90
CA ASP A 64 19.48 0.34 28.29
C ASP A 64 18.62 -0.62 29.14
N ASP A 65 17.34 -0.77 28.86
CA ASP A 65 16.40 -1.54 29.68
C ASP A 65 16.29 -3.06 29.32
N ARG A 66 17.04 -3.52 28.32
CA ARG A 66 16.96 -4.93 27.89
C ARG A 66 18.13 -5.74 28.39
N ALA A 67 17.86 -6.80 29.15
CA ALA A 67 18.86 -7.81 29.50
C ALA A 67 19.16 -8.68 28.27
N ILE A 68 20.45 -8.90 27.97
CA ILE A 68 20.86 -9.77 26.86
C ILE A 68 20.41 -11.20 27.14
N GLY A 69 19.65 -11.79 26.22
CA GLY A 69 19.22 -13.19 26.30
C GLY A 69 18.08 -13.48 27.28
N SER A 70 17.31 -12.46 27.69
CA SER A 70 16.11 -12.76 28.50
C SER A 70 15.02 -13.34 27.61
N ASP A 71 14.44 -14.48 28.02
CA ASP A 71 13.28 -15.17 27.42
C ASP A 71 12.02 -14.27 27.28
N ASN A 72 12.10 -13.01 27.68
CA ASN A 72 11.07 -11.99 27.45
C ASN A 72 10.85 -11.66 25.96
N GLU A 73 11.82 -11.98 25.07
CA GLU A 73 11.57 -11.82 23.62
C GLU A 73 10.47 -12.76 23.12
N LYS A 74 10.35 -13.97 23.69
CA LYS A 74 9.24 -14.87 23.34
C LYS A 74 7.91 -14.35 23.87
N LYS A 75 7.86 -13.77 25.07
CA LYS A 75 6.65 -13.17 25.62
C LYS A 75 6.24 -11.88 24.91
N LEU A 76 7.20 -10.99 24.58
CA LEU A 76 6.90 -9.76 23.80
C LEU A 76 6.54 -10.07 22.34
N GLN A 77 7.10 -11.15 21.74
CA GLN A 77 6.69 -11.61 20.42
C GLN A 77 5.36 -12.39 20.44
N GLU A 78 4.99 -12.99 21.58
CA GLU A 78 3.67 -13.58 21.78
C GLU A 78 2.60 -12.55 22.17
N GLU A 79 2.98 -11.46 22.86
CA GLU A 79 2.05 -10.36 23.20
C GLU A 79 1.85 -9.36 22.06
N THR A 80 2.81 -9.21 21.13
CA THR A 80 2.63 -8.43 19.89
C THR A 80 2.50 -9.36 18.69
N LYS A 81 1.41 -10.10 18.58
CA LYS A 81 1.05 -10.90 17.39
C LYS A 81 0.86 -10.07 16.12
N GLY A 82 1.19 -8.76 16.13
CA GLY A 82 0.94 -7.81 15.05
C GLY A 82 2.20 -7.26 14.37
N PHE A 83 2.05 -6.84 13.13
CA PHE A 83 3.08 -6.11 12.40
C PHE A 83 3.00 -4.62 12.73
N TYR A 84 4.09 -4.07 13.31
CA TYR A 84 4.14 -2.63 13.61
C TYR A 84 4.20 -1.80 12.32
N VAL A 85 3.28 -0.84 12.20
CA VAL A 85 3.15 0.04 11.05
C VAL A 85 3.55 1.45 11.45
N SER A 86 4.69 1.91 10.94
CA SER A 86 5.11 3.30 11.09
C SER A 86 4.29 4.22 10.16
N ARG A 87 4.29 5.53 10.44
CA ARG A 87 3.65 6.55 9.60
C ARG A 87 4.14 6.49 8.15
N GLU A 88 5.45 6.33 7.95
CA GLU A 88 6.04 6.20 6.61
C GLU A 88 5.54 4.97 5.87
N THR A 89 5.46 3.83 6.56
CA THR A 89 4.94 2.58 5.99
C THR A 89 3.47 2.71 5.60
N ALA A 90 2.64 3.36 6.44
CA ALA A 90 1.24 3.61 6.15
C ALA A 90 1.06 4.53 4.94
N ASN A 91 1.80 5.65 4.90
CA ASN A 91 1.78 6.59 3.78
C ASN A 91 2.28 5.94 2.47
N GLY A 92 3.36 5.15 2.54
CA GLY A 92 3.88 4.39 1.41
C GLY A 92 2.86 3.39 0.87
N PHE A 93 2.14 2.69 1.74
CA PHE A 93 1.04 1.79 1.40
C PHE A 93 -0.10 2.54 0.68
N LEU A 94 -0.58 3.64 1.24
CA LEU A 94 -1.65 4.44 0.65
C LEU A 94 -1.26 5.00 -0.71
N PHE A 95 -0.02 5.52 -0.85
CA PHE A 95 0.49 6.03 -2.12
C PHE A 95 0.61 4.94 -3.18
N TYR A 96 1.14 3.75 -2.82
CA TYR A 96 1.25 2.60 -3.72
C TYR A 96 -0.12 2.17 -4.24
N TYR A 97 -1.11 2.01 -3.35
CA TYR A 97 -2.44 1.59 -3.75
C TYR A 97 -3.20 2.67 -4.50
N LYS A 98 -3.06 3.96 -4.15
CA LYS A 98 -3.61 5.08 -4.91
C LYS A 98 -3.14 5.06 -6.36
N ARG A 99 -1.83 4.88 -6.59
CA ARG A 99 -1.27 4.78 -7.95
C ARG A 99 -1.75 3.52 -8.69
N LYS A 100 -1.84 2.39 -8.00
CA LYS A 100 -2.35 1.14 -8.55
C LYS A 100 -3.81 1.27 -8.98
N PHE A 101 -4.67 1.82 -8.13
CA PHE A 101 -6.08 2.00 -8.44
C PHE A 101 -6.31 3.10 -9.48
N LEU A 102 -5.47 4.11 -9.54
CA LEU A 102 -5.48 5.10 -10.61
C LEU A 102 -5.28 4.44 -11.98
N LEU A 103 -4.25 3.60 -12.11
CA LEU A 103 -3.98 2.86 -13.36
C LEU A 103 -5.14 1.92 -13.72
N LEU A 104 -5.70 1.21 -12.74
CA LEU A 104 -6.82 0.31 -12.99
C LEU A 104 -8.09 1.07 -13.36
N ALA A 105 -8.40 2.17 -12.68
CA ALA A 105 -9.55 3.00 -12.95
C ALA A 105 -9.48 3.64 -14.35
N THR A 106 -8.31 4.12 -14.78
CA THR A 106 -8.12 4.67 -16.13
C THR A 106 -8.35 3.59 -17.19
N ALA A 107 -7.78 2.39 -17.01
CA ALA A 107 -7.97 1.29 -17.96
C ALA A 107 -9.43 0.81 -18.01
N CYS A 108 -10.11 0.69 -16.86
CA CYS A 108 -11.53 0.37 -16.80
C CYS A 108 -12.41 1.45 -17.42
N GLY A 109 -12.11 2.74 -17.15
CA GLY A 109 -12.84 3.85 -17.73
C GLY A 109 -12.77 3.87 -19.26
N ILE A 110 -11.60 3.63 -19.83
CA ILE A 110 -11.39 3.52 -21.28
C ILE A 110 -12.13 2.28 -21.83
N ALA A 111 -11.98 1.12 -21.20
CA ALA A 111 -12.61 -0.11 -21.68
C ALA A 111 -14.14 -0.02 -21.69
N LEU A 112 -14.74 0.46 -20.60
CA LEU A 112 -16.20 0.58 -20.50
C LEU A 112 -16.73 1.75 -21.31
N GLY A 113 -15.99 2.85 -21.43
CA GLY A 113 -16.30 3.94 -22.33
C GLY A 113 -16.38 3.49 -23.80
N CYS A 114 -15.38 2.78 -24.27
CA CYS A 114 -15.35 2.25 -25.64
C CYS A 114 -16.42 1.19 -25.89
N ASN A 115 -16.76 0.38 -24.88
CA ASN A 115 -17.76 -0.69 -25.02
C ASN A 115 -19.19 -0.17 -25.17
N SER A 116 -19.49 1.03 -24.70
CA SER A 116 -20.85 1.62 -24.85
C SER A 116 -21.25 1.82 -26.32
N VAL A 117 -20.28 1.91 -27.23
CA VAL A 117 -20.54 2.00 -28.69
C VAL A 117 -21.08 0.71 -29.30
N SER A 118 -20.71 -0.45 -28.74
CA SER A 118 -21.07 -1.75 -29.33
C SER A 118 -22.59 -2.05 -29.28
N TYR A 119 -23.33 -1.36 -28.41
CA TYR A 119 -24.79 -1.54 -28.27
C TYR A 119 -25.60 -0.79 -29.33
N THR A 120 -24.95 0.06 -30.17
CA THR A 120 -25.65 0.87 -31.19
C THR A 120 -25.60 0.26 -32.58
N SER A 121 -25.41 -1.05 -32.69
CA SER A 121 -25.37 -1.75 -33.98
C SER A 121 -26.77 -1.83 -34.62
N THR A 122 -27.25 -0.70 -35.07
CA THR A 122 -28.32 -0.66 -36.10
C THR A 122 -27.64 -0.76 -37.46
N GLU A 123 -28.21 -1.54 -38.36
CA GLU A 123 -27.67 -1.95 -39.68
C GLU A 123 -27.24 -0.78 -40.61
N HIS A 124 -27.51 0.46 -40.23
CA HIS A 124 -27.32 1.63 -41.06
C HIS A 124 -26.01 2.43 -40.82
N TYR A 125 -25.16 2.04 -39.86
CA TYR A 125 -24.01 2.87 -39.49
C TYR A 125 -22.69 2.13 -39.67
N PHE A 126 -21.97 2.47 -40.75
CA PHE A 126 -20.63 1.94 -41.06
C PHE A 126 -19.63 2.08 -39.89
N PHE A 127 -19.69 3.20 -39.14
CA PHE A 127 -18.81 3.42 -37.99
C PHE A 127 -19.08 2.42 -36.87
N ALA A 128 -20.35 2.17 -36.54
CA ALA A 128 -20.71 1.23 -35.48
C ALA A 128 -20.35 -0.22 -35.85
N SER A 129 -20.51 -0.61 -37.11
CA SER A 129 -20.25 -1.98 -37.59
C SER A 129 -18.76 -2.28 -37.80
N SER A 130 -17.95 -1.28 -38.17
CA SER A 130 -16.56 -1.51 -38.59
C SER A 130 -15.54 -1.01 -37.57
N VAL A 131 -15.71 0.15 -37.00
CA VAL A 131 -14.71 0.81 -36.14
C VAL A 131 -14.93 0.49 -34.65
N ALA A 132 -16.17 0.41 -34.19
CA ALA A 132 -16.49 0.16 -32.81
C ALA A 132 -15.93 -1.19 -32.28
N PRO A 133 -16.07 -2.32 -32.99
CA PRO A 133 -15.50 -3.60 -32.53
C PRO A 133 -13.98 -3.55 -32.40
N ILE A 134 -13.29 -2.80 -33.27
CA ILE A 134 -11.83 -2.64 -33.21
C ILE A 134 -11.43 -1.87 -31.96
N LEU A 135 -12.11 -0.71 -31.69
CA LEU A 135 -11.84 0.10 -30.51
C LEU A 135 -12.13 -0.66 -29.20
N THR A 136 -13.21 -1.42 -29.15
CA THR A 136 -13.53 -2.24 -27.97
C THR A 136 -12.51 -3.35 -27.74
N THR A 137 -12.08 -4.01 -28.81
CA THR A 137 -11.05 -5.05 -28.70
C THR A 137 -9.72 -4.49 -28.21
N ILE A 138 -9.28 -3.34 -28.75
CA ILE A 138 -8.03 -2.68 -28.31
C ILE A 138 -8.15 -2.24 -26.84
N SER A 139 -9.28 -1.69 -26.44
CA SER A 139 -9.49 -1.23 -25.06
C SER A 139 -9.52 -2.37 -24.04
N ILE A 140 -10.10 -3.51 -24.39
CA ILE A 140 -10.07 -4.73 -23.58
C ILE A 140 -8.65 -5.30 -23.48
N MET A 141 -7.90 -5.32 -24.57
CA MET A 141 -6.49 -5.73 -24.54
C MET A 141 -5.65 -4.83 -23.63
N LEU A 142 -5.86 -3.51 -23.68
CA LEU A 142 -5.21 -2.56 -22.78
C LEU A 142 -5.55 -2.85 -21.31
N LEU A 143 -6.82 -3.08 -21.00
CA LEU A 143 -7.25 -3.44 -19.65
C LEU A 143 -6.57 -4.73 -19.17
N LEU A 144 -6.54 -5.76 -19.99
CA LEU A 144 -5.87 -7.02 -19.68
C LEU A 144 -4.36 -6.82 -19.45
N ALA A 145 -3.70 -6.03 -20.29
CA ALA A 145 -2.29 -5.70 -20.11
C ALA A 145 -2.01 -4.99 -18.77
N VAL A 146 -2.86 -4.04 -18.37
CA VAL A 146 -2.76 -3.36 -17.07
C VAL A 146 -2.99 -4.34 -15.92
N VAL A 147 -3.99 -5.23 -16.01
CA VAL A 147 -4.25 -6.24 -14.97
C VAL A 147 -3.07 -7.20 -14.83
N ILE A 148 -2.52 -7.69 -15.94
CA ILE A 148 -1.33 -8.57 -15.94
C ILE A 148 -0.12 -7.84 -15.35
N TYR A 149 0.15 -6.59 -15.75
CA TYR A 149 1.22 -5.79 -15.18
C TYR A 149 1.10 -5.65 -13.66
N ILE A 150 -0.13 -5.36 -13.17
CA ILE A 150 -0.42 -5.24 -11.74
C ILE A 150 -0.23 -6.59 -11.01
N ALA A 151 -0.59 -7.70 -11.64
CA ALA A 151 -0.47 -9.04 -11.06
C ALA A 151 1.00 -9.50 -10.98
N LEU A 152 1.79 -9.22 -12.00
CA LEU A 152 3.21 -9.60 -12.06
C LEU A 152 4.07 -8.71 -11.15
N LYS A 153 3.67 -7.47 -10.91
CA LYS A 153 4.41 -6.55 -10.05
C LYS A 153 4.36 -7.00 -8.60
N GLN A 154 5.52 -7.29 -8.02
CA GLN A 154 5.63 -7.66 -6.61
C GLN A 154 5.07 -6.54 -5.71
N ASN A 155 4.21 -6.93 -4.79
CA ASN A 155 3.62 -6.00 -3.83
C ASN A 155 4.47 -5.94 -2.56
N PRO A 156 5.21 -4.84 -2.30
CA PRO A 156 6.05 -4.72 -1.12
C PRO A 156 5.24 -4.70 0.20
N TYR A 157 3.97 -4.35 0.11
CA TYR A 157 3.06 -4.23 1.26
C TYR A 157 2.17 -5.47 1.48
N ARG A 158 2.55 -6.64 0.92
CA ARG A 158 1.76 -7.88 1.06
C ARG A 158 1.58 -8.29 2.54
N VAL A 159 2.57 -7.97 3.36
CA VAL A 159 2.57 -8.31 4.80
C VAL A 159 1.43 -7.59 5.54
N LEU A 160 1.16 -6.30 5.22
CA LEU A 160 0.10 -5.52 5.86
C LEU A 160 -1.31 -6.09 5.62
N ARG A 161 -1.51 -6.87 4.57
CA ARG A 161 -2.80 -7.52 4.28
C ARG A 161 -3.02 -8.82 5.04
N LYS A 162 -1.95 -9.49 5.46
CA LYS A 162 -2.00 -10.84 6.02
C LYS A 162 -1.88 -10.88 7.54
N LYS A 163 -1.17 -9.91 8.13
CA LYS A 163 -0.90 -9.85 9.56
C LYS A 163 -1.80 -8.83 10.26
N GLU A 164 -2.01 -9.02 11.54
CA GLU A 164 -2.60 -7.99 12.40
C GLU A 164 -1.68 -6.77 12.44
N LEU A 165 -2.26 -5.58 12.37
CA LEU A 165 -1.52 -4.33 12.30
C LEU A 165 -1.52 -3.66 13.68
N VAL A 166 -0.33 -3.31 14.14
CA VAL A 166 -0.13 -2.55 15.38
C VAL A 166 0.39 -1.17 15.01
N PHE A 167 -0.30 -0.14 15.48
CA PHE A 167 0.05 1.26 15.26
C PHE A 167 0.37 1.97 16.57
N ALA A 168 1.20 3.00 16.53
CA ALA A 168 1.21 4.00 17.58
C ALA A 168 -0.15 4.72 17.58
N GLU A 169 -0.71 5.00 18.77
CA GLU A 169 -2.05 5.59 18.87
C GLU A 169 -2.20 6.91 18.12
N GLU A 170 -1.17 7.74 18.12
CA GLU A 170 -1.15 9.03 17.41
C GLU A 170 -1.28 8.82 15.89
N VAL A 171 -0.49 7.91 15.32
CA VAL A 171 -0.51 7.61 13.88
C VAL A 171 -1.86 7.02 13.48
N ARG A 172 -2.42 6.18 14.33
CA ARG A 172 -3.73 5.57 14.10
C ARG A 172 -4.85 6.61 14.07
N LYS A 173 -4.88 7.52 15.05
CA LYS A 173 -5.86 8.62 15.11
C LYS A 173 -5.77 9.52 13.89
N GLU A 174 -4.56 9.88 13.47
CA GLU A 174 -4.32 10.71 12.30
C GLU A 174 -4.88 10.06 11.02
N ILE A 175 -4.56 8.79 10.76
CA ILE A 175 -5.08 8.06 9.60
C ILE A 175 -6.62 7.94 9.65
N GLN A 176 -7.18 7.74 10.85
CA GLN A 176 -8.62 7.66 11.03
C GLN A 176 -9.32 9.00 10.77
N GLU A 177 -8.75 10.10 11.23
CA GLU A 177 -9.28 11.45 10.97
C GLU A 177 -9.23 11.79 9.48
N GLU A 178 -8.11 11.50 8.80
CA GLU A 178 -7.99 11.66 7.36
C GLU A 178 -9.05 10.85 6.61
N PHE A 179 -9.22 9.59 6.99
CA PHE A 179 -10.25 8.74 6.38
C PHE A 179 -11.65 9.28 6.61
N LEU A 180 -12.00 9.71 7.83
CA LEU A 180 -13.31 10.27 8.15
C LEU A 180 -13.62 11.54 7.33
N LYS A 181 -12.63 12.42 7.15
CA LYS A 181 -12.76 13.63 6.31
C LYS A 181 -13.10 13.26 4.86
N MET A 182 -12.43 12.23 4.31
CA MET A 182 -12.60 11.82 2.91
C MET A 182 -13.75 10.83 2.71
N LYS A 183 -14.20 10.11 3.73
CA LYS A 183 -15.19 9.03 3.62
C LYS A 183 -16.48 9.46 2.91
N LYS A 184 -17.04 10.61 3.29
CA LYS A 184 -18.28 11.13 2.67
C LYS A 184 -18.07 11.42 1.18
N MET A 185 -16.94 12.04 0.84
CA MET A 185 -16.58 12.34 -0.55
C MET A 185 -16.36 11.07 -1.38
N LEU A 186 -15.68 10.06 -0.81
CA LEU A 186 -15.43 8.79 -1.49
C LEU A 186 -16.73 8.02 -1.73
N VAL A 187 -17.59 7.92 -0.73
CA VAL A 187 -18.91 7.24 -0.87
C VAL A 187 -19.80 7.99 -1.86
N GLY A 188 -19.84 9.33 -1.79
CA GLY A 188 -20.53 10.17 -2.75
C GLY A 188 -20.00 9.98 -4.19
N GLY A 189 -18.66 9.90 -4.35
CA GLY A 189 -18.03 9.61 -5.63
C GLY A 189 -18.42 8.24 -6.20
N ILE A 190 -18.45 7.20 -5.38
CA ILE A 190 -18.91 5.85 -5.79
C ILE A 190 -20.36 5.89 -6.26
N ALA A 191 -21.25 6.52 -5.47
CA ALA A 191 -22.66 6.63 -5.80
C ALA A 191 -22.89 7.43 -7.09
N LEU A 192 -22.19 8.57 -7.24
CA LEU A 192 -22.24 9.40 -8.46
C LEU A 192 -21.75 8.64 -9.69
N GLY A 193 -20.61 7.96 -9.60
CA GLY A 193 -20.06 7.20 -10.70
C GLY A 193 -20.97 6.05 -11.15
N LEU A 194 -21.58 5.34 -10.22
CA LEU A 194 -22.60 4.30 -10.51
C LEU A 194 -23.85 4.90 -11.14
N LEU A 195 -24.35 6.03 -10.64
CA LEU A 195 -25.51 6.70 -11.18
C LEU A 195 -25.30 7.15 -12.63
N ILE A 196 -24.13 7.75 -12.93
CA ILE A 196 -23.74 8.11 -14.28
C ILE A 196 -23.71 6.88 -15.19
N PHE A 197 -23.09 5.79 -14.72
CA PHE A 197 -22.98 4.56 -15.51
C PHE A 197 -24.35 3.95 -15.84
N VAL A 198 -25.25 3.88 -14.85
CA VAL A 198 -26.60 3.36 -15.03
C VAL A 198 -27.44 4.28 -15.93
N ALA A 199 -27.38 5.59 -15.72
CA ALA A 199 -28.12 6.57 -16.52
C ALA A 199 -27.76 6.49 -18.01
N VAL A 200 -26.46 6.32 -18.31
CA VAL A 200 -25.99 6.13 -19.68
C VAL A 200 -26.47 4.81 -20.26
N GLY A 201 -26.36 3.71 -19.49
CA GLY A 201 -26.77 2.37 -19.94
C GLY A 201 -28.27 2.25 -20.23
N SER A 202 -29.12 2.94 -19.45
CA SER A 202 -30.57 2.92 -19.63
C SER A 202 -31.09 3.81 -20.78
N GLY A 203 -30.31 4.83 -21.18
CA GLY A 203 -30.69 5.82 -22.20
C GLY A 203 -30.82 5.24 -23.62
N TRP A 204 -30.10 4.16 -23.93
CA TRP A 204 -30.04 3.57 -25.28
C TRP A 204 -31.29 2.82 -25.75
N GLY A 205 -32.24 2.53 -24.86
CA GLY A 205 -33.49 1.89 -25.16
C GLY A 205 -34.66 2.86 -25.44
N LEU A 206 -34.41 4.16 -25.48
CA LEU A 206 -35.47 5.13 -25.67
C LEU A 206 -35.83 5.31 -27.16
N PRO A 207 -37.10 5.33 -27.54
CA PRO A 207 -37.55 5.46 -28.92
C PRO A 207 -37.19 6.81 -29.57
N VAL A 208 -36.67 7.76 -28.79
CA VAL A 208 -36.21 9.07 -29.25
C VAL A 208 -35.10 8.95 -30.30
N PHE A 209 -34.30 7.89 -30.27
CA PHE A 209 -33.19 7.70 -31.20
C PHE A 209 -33.62 7.31 -32.62
N GLU A 210 -34.80 6.75 -32.79
CA GLU A 210 -35.33 6.35 -34.12
C GLU A 210 -35.62 7.55 -35.04
N SER A 211 -35.87 8.72 -34.45
CA SER A 211 -36.22 9.95 -35.21
C SER A 211 -35.07 10.92 -35.39
N MET A 212 -33.89 10.63 -34.84
CA MET A 212 -32.73 11.53 -34.87
C MET A 212 -31.93 11.45 -36.18
N LYS A 213 -31.35 12.58 -36.59
CA LYS A 213 -30.39 12.65 -37.71
C LYS A 213 -29.07 11.94 -37.34
N TYR A 214 -28.36 11.45 -38.35
CA TYR A 214 -27.09 10.74 -38.19
C TYR A 214 -26.08 11.48 -37.30
N MET A 215 -25.91 12.81 -37.53
CA MET A 215 -24.97 13.62 -36.76
C MET A 215 -25.35 13.73 -35.27
N ASP A 216 -26.64 13.79 -34.97
CA ASP A 216 -27.15 13.87 -33.61
C ASP A 216 -26.91 12.55 -32.87
N ILE A 217 -27.12 11.44 -33.55
CA ILE A 217 -26.84 10.10 -33.03
C ILE A 217 -25.34 9.92 -32.72
N LEU A 218 -24.46 10.31 -33.65
CA LEU A 218 -23.02 10.22 -33.46
C LEU A 218 -22.56 11.06 -32.26
N PHE A 219 -23.13 12.26 -32.09
CA PHE A 219 -22.87 13.11 -30.93
C PHE A 219 -23.33 12.43 -29.64
N CYS A 220 -24.54 11.87 -29.60
CA CYS A 220 -25.05 11.15 -28.44
C CYS A 220 -24.20 9.93 -28.07
N ILE A 221 -23.73 9.17 -29.07
CA ILE A 221 -22.83 8.03 -28.88
C ILE A 221 -21.50 8.48 -28.25
N THR A 222 -20.84 9.46 -28.84
CA THR A 222 -19.55 9.93 -28.34
C THR A 222 -19.67 10.53 -26.94
N PHE A 223 -20.71 11.27 -26.68
CA PHE A 223 -20.99 11.85 -25.37
C PHE A 223 -21.23 10.75 -24.31
N SER A 224 -22.01 9.74 -24.63
CA SER A 224 -22.28 8.63 -23.70
C SER A 224 -21.04 7.77 -23.42
N MET A 225 -20.16 7.56 -24.43
CA MET A 225 -18.87 6.90 -24.22
C MET A 225 -18.01 7.62 -23.18
N ILE A 226 -17.85 8.95 -23.37
CA ILE A 226 -17.09 9.78 -22.45
C ILE A 226 -17.69 9.71 -21.04
N LEU A 227 -19.00 9.86 -20.95
CA LEU A 227 -19.71 9.90 -19.67
C LEU A 227 -19.64 8.54 -18.94
N SER A 228 -19.83 7.43 -19.64
CA SER A 228 -19.67 6.06 -19.12
C SER A 228 -18.24 5.79 -18.62
N GLY A 229 -17.24 6.22 -19.40
CA GLY A 229 -15.83 6.13 -19.02
C GLY A 229 -15.51 6.92 -17.75
N ILE A 230 -16.01 8.14 -17.63
CA ILE A 230 -15.86 8.98 -16.43
C ILE A 230 -16.54 8.35 -15.23
N GLY A 231 -17.78 7.89 -15.36
CA GLY A 231 -18.51 7.23 -14.28
C GLY A 231 -17.78 6.00 -13.75
N SER A 232 -17.29 5.15 -14.65
CA SER A 232 -16.50 3.97 -14.31
C SER A 232 -15.19 4.34 -13.61
N PHE A 233 -14.45 5.33 -14.14
CA PHE A 233 -13.22 5.81 -13.54
C PHE A 233 -13.44 6.28 -12.10
N ILE A 234 -14.42 7.14 -11.86
CA ILE A 234 -14.75 7.66 -10.53
C ILE A 234 -15.07 6.50 -9.57
N THR A 235 -15.93 5.56 -10.00
CA THR A 235 -16.32 4.42 -9.17
C THR A 235 -15.12 3.57 -8.76
N PHE A 236 -14.31 3.13 -9.71
CA PHE A 236 -13.14 2.28 -9.42
C PHE A 236 -12.09 2.99 -8.60
N PHE A 237 -11.83 4.26 -8.87
CA PHE A 237 -10.84 5.03 -8.15
C PHE A 237 -11.25 5.28 -6.69
N CYS A 238 -12.48 5.74 -6.46
CA CYS A 238 -13.01 5.99 -5.11
C CYS A 238 -13.11 4.69 -4.30
N THR A 239 -13.58 3.60 -4.91
CA THR A 239 -13.63 2.27 -4.26
C THR A 239 -12.24 1.79 -3.88
N GLY A 240 -11.25 1.97 -4.75
CA GLY A 240 -9.87 1.57 -4.47
C GLY A 240 -9.25 2.33 -3.30
N ILE A 241 -9.46 3.64 -3.21
CA ILE A 241 -8.98 4.45 -2.08
C ILE A 241 -9.70 4.04 -0.79
N TYR A 242 -11.02 3.94 -0.82
CA TYR A 242 -11.82 3.51 0.33
C TYR A 242 -11.33 2.14 0.87
N TRP A 243 -11.12 1.18 -0.01
CA TRP A 243 -10.61 -0.14 0.34
C TRP A 243 -9.19 -0.09 0.95
N SER A 244 -8.31 0.80 0.46
CA SER A 244 -6.96 0.95 1.01
C SER A 244 -6.97 1.42 2.46
N TYR A 245 -7.80 2.41 2.79
CA TYR A 245 -7.99 2.86 4.17
C TYR A 245 -8.67 1.80 5.04
N SER A 246 -9.64 1.07 4.51
CA SER A 246 -10.33 0.01 5.26
C SER A 246 -9.41 -1.14 5.67
N ILE A 247 -8.37 -1.45 4.87
CA ILE A 247 -7.35 -2.44 5.25
C ILE A 247 -6.51 -1.95 6.44
N LEU A 248 -6.06 -0.69 6.41
CA LEU A 248 -5.26 -0.13 7.50
C LEU A 248 -6.05 -0.05 8.81
N LEU A 249 -7.36 0.17 8.73
CA LEU A 249 -8.25 0.35 9.89
C LEU A 249 -9.01 -0.93 10.29
N ARG A 250 -8.75 -2.08 9.63
CA ARG A 250 -9.51 -3.33 9.78
C ARG A 250 -9.63 -3.83 11.22
N ASN A 251 -8.57 -3.70 12.03
CA ASN A 251 -8.53 -4.23 13.38
C ASN A 251 -9.34 -3.41 14.41
N GLN A 252 -10.10 -2.40 13.99
CA GLN A 252 -10.93 -1.62 14.91
C GLN A 252 -12.26 -2.25 15.25
N ASN A 253 -12.81 -3.10 14.37
CA ASN A 253 -14.18 -3.62 14.53
C ASN A 253 -14.27 -4.82 15.48
N GLU A 254 -13.14 -5.48 15.83
CA GLU A 254 -13.15 -6.66 16.70
C GLU A 254 -12.99 -6.35 18.19
N LYS A 255 -12.68 -5.11 18.57
CA LYS A 255 -12.54 -4.73 19.98
C LYS A 255 -13.73 -3.94 20.56
N ASN A 256 -14.78 -3.69 19.75
CA ASN A 256 -15.98 -2.96 20.16
C ASN A 256 -17.26 -3.81 20.06
N ILE A 257 -17.14 -5.15 20.14
CA ILE A 257 -18.27 -6.09 20.31
C ILE A 257 -18.11 -6.79 21.67
#